data_2df6dee26c775c333f8497632424b30c
#
_entry.id   2df6dee26c775c333f8497632424b30c
#
_cell.length_a   1.000
_cell.length_b   1.000
_cell.length_c   1.000
_cell.angle_alpha   90.00
_cell.angle_beta   90.00
_cell.angle_gamma   90.00
#
_symmetry.space_group_name_H-M   'P 1'
#
loop_
_entity.id
_entity.type
_entity.pdbx_description
1 polymer ?
#
loop_
_entity_poly.entity_id
_entity_poly.type
_entity_poly.pdbx_seq_one_letter_code
_entity_poly.pdbx_strand_id
1 'polypeptide(L)' 'MFNNVGNPIEGWAILECKPDNQPEIVSLHQCLGNAEEEKMVLNEMAEGTDVTFVVKETHGCMIETV' A
#
# COMPACT_ATOMS: atom_id res chain seq x y z
N MET A 1 -11.29 19.29 -16.91
CA MET A 1 -11.15 18.77 -16.55
C MET A 1 -10.78 18.12 -16.15
N PHE A 2 -10.71 17.76 -15.90
CA PHE A 2 -10.44 17.01 -15.51
C PHE A 2 -10.42 16.35 -14.95
N ASN A 3 -10.41 16.17 -14.86
CA ASN A 3 -10.60 15.40 -14.41
C ASN A 3 -10.04 14.37 -13.92
N ASN A 4 -9.41 14.29 -13.62
CA ASN A 4 -8.75 13.22 -13.03
C ASN A 4 -9.31 12.85 -11.76
N VAL A 5 -10.15 13.63 -11.31
CA VAL A 5 -10.88 13.35 -10.13
C VAL A 5 -11.71 12.17 -10.38
N GLY A 6 -11.66 11.18 -9.55
CA GLY A 6 -12.46 10.01 -9.74
C GLY A 6 -11.81 8.93 -10.55
N ASN A 7 -10.62 9.15 -11.00
CA ASN A 7 -9.93 8.09 -11.68
C ASN A 7 -9.57 7.02 -10.68
N PRO A 8 -9.86 5.77 -10.99
CA PRO A 8 -9.44 4.71 -10.07
C PRO A 8 -7.94 4.58 -10.10
N ILE A 9 -7.39 4.25 -8.97
CA ILE A 9 -5.98 4.00 -8.86
C ILE A 9 -5.77 2.54 -9.10
N GLU A 10 -5.07 2.22 -10.17
CA GLU A 10 -4.78 0.84 -10.47
C GLU A 10 -3.39 0.53 -10.04
N GLY A 11 -3.24 -0.52 -9.29
CA GLY A 11 -1.94 -0.90 -8.83
C GLY A 11 -2.04 -1.61 -7.52
N TRP A 12 -0.99 -1.48 -6.74
CA TRP A 12 -0.89 -2.19 -5.49
C TRP A 12 -0.44 -1.24 -4.42
N ALA A 13 -1.05 -1.35 -3.26
CA ALA A 13 -0.72 -0.52 -2.12
C ALA A 13 -0.01 -1.37 -1.09
N ILE A 14 0.98 -0.78 -0.45
CA ILE A 14 1.64 -1.43 0.66
C ILE A 14 1.05 -0.83 1.93
N LEU A 15 0.56 -1.71 2.79
CA LEU A 15 -0.08 -1.29 4.02
C LEU A 15 0.80 -1.65 5.19
N GLU A 16 0.93 -0.72 6.11
CA GLU A 16 1.64 -0.95 7.34
C GLU A 16 0.65 -1.38 8.39
N CYS A 17 0.83 -2.57 8.92
CA CYS A 17 -0.08 -3.14 9.90
C CYS A 17 0.60 -3.16 11.25
N LYS A 18 0.01 -2.47 12.20
CA LYS A 18 0.49 -2.46 13.58
C LYS A 18 -0.59 -3.06 14.47
N PRO A 19 -0.18 -3.66 15.59
CA PRO A 19 -1.16 -4.35 16.43
C PRO A 19 -2.26 -3.45 16.97
N ASP A 20 -1.91 -2.22 17.32
CA ASP A 20 -2.89 -1.36 17.95
C ASP A 20 -3.46 -0.30 17.03
N ASN A 21 -3.12 -0.35 15.75
CA ASN A 21 -3.55 0.67 14.82
C ASN A 21 -4.18 0.05 13.61
N GLN A 22 -4.97 0.85 12.92
CA GLN A 22 -5.52 0.40 11.67
C GLN A 22 -4.44 0.43 10.60
N PRO A 23 -4.55 -0.44 9.59
CA PRO A 23 -3.55 -0.42 8.53
C PRO A 23 -3.53 0.92 7.82
N GLU A 24 -2.33 1.34 7.46
CA GLU A 24 -2.14 2.58 6.76
C GLU A 24 -1.41 2.34 5.46
N ILE A 25 -1.80 3.06 4.43
CA ILE A 25 -1.13 2.97 3.16
C ILE A 25 0.16 3.77 3.24
N VAL A 26 1.27 3.10 3.01
CA VAL A 26 2.56 3.78 3.06
C VAL A 26 3.18 3.93 1.69
N SER A 27 2.66 3.21 0.69
CA SER A 27 3.29 3.27 -0.62
C SER A 27 2.30 2.78 -1.66
N LEU A 28 2.41 3.31 -2.86
CA LEU A 28 1.59 2.89 -3.98
C LEU A 28 2.49 2.55 -5.14
N HIS A 29 2.19 1.46 -5.83
CA HIS A 29 2.99 1.02 -6.94
C HIS A 29 2.07 0.61 -8.07
N GLN A 30 2.55 0.79 -9.29
CA GLN A 30 1.81 0.37 -10.45
C GLN A 30 2.19 -1.02 -10.91
N CYS A 31 3.24 -1.59 -10.37
CA CYS A 31 3.70 -2.93 -10.73
C CYS A 31 3.72 -3.79 -9.50
N LEU A 32 3.16 -4.98 -9.62
CA LEU A 32 3.14 -5.88 -8.48
C LEU A 32 4.54 -6.27 -8.07
N GLY A 33 5.43 -6.49 -9.04
CA GLY A 33 6.79 -6.86 -8.70
C GLY A 33 7.47 -5.82 -7.85
N ASN A 34 7.27 -4.55 -8.20
CA ASN A 34 7.88 -3.49 -7.40
C ASN A 34 7.27 -3.43 -6.01
N ALA A 35 5.96 -3.61 -5.92
CA ALA A 35 5.31 -3.58 -4.63
C ALA A 35 5.81 -4.71 -3.74
N GLU A 36 5.94 -5.89 -4.30
CA GLU A 36 6.39 -7.01 -3.50
C GLU A 36 7.83 -6.86 -3.08
N GLU A 37 8.64 -6.30 -3.95
CA GLU A 37 10.03 -6.09 -3.61
C GLU A 37 10.14 -5.09 -2.46
N GLU A 38 9.42 -4.01 -2.53
CA GLU A 38 9.46 -3.04 -1.45
C GLU A 38 8.88 -3.62 -0.18
N LYS A 39 7.80 -4.40 -0.29
CA LYS A 39 7.24 -5.02 0.89
C LYS A 39 8.27 -5.89 1.58
N MET A 40 9.05 -6.63 0.79
CA MET A 40 10.04 -7.50 1.37
C MET A 40 11.11 -6.71 2.11
N VAL A 41 11.54 -5.61 1.51
CA VAL A 41 12.54 -4.78 2.16
C VAL A 41 11.99 -4.17 3.44
N LEU A 42 10.75 -3.69 3.39
CA LEU A 42 10.17 -3.09 4.57
C LEU A 42 10.00 -4.09 5.70
N ASN A 43 9.60 -5.32 5.35
CA ASN A 43 9.45 -6.33 6.38
C ASN A 43 10.79 -6.73 6.97
N GLU A 44 11.83 -6.72 6.16
CA GLU A 44 13.15 -6.99 6.71
C GLU A 44 13.57 -5.90 7.68
N MET A 45 13.30 -4.66 7.32
CA MET A 45 13.65 -3.57 8.22
C MET A 45 12.83 -3.58 9.48
N ALA A 46 11.63 -4.12 9.41
CA ALA A 46 10.77 -4.18 10.58
C ALA A 46 10.91 -5.48 11.36
N GLU A 47 11.88 -6.29 10.99
CA GLU A 47 12.07 -7.56 11.68
C GLU A 47 12.35 -7.32 13.14
N GLY A 48 11.71 -8.12 13.98
CA GLY A 48 11.87 -7.93 15.41
C GLY A 48 10.87 -6.97 16.00
N THR A 49 10.04 -6.35 15.17
CA THR A 49 8.98 -5.49 15.68
C THR A 49 7.65 -6.17 15.43
N ASP A 50 6.60 -5.51 15.89
CA ASP A 50 5.25 -6.02 15.66
C ASP A 50 4.64 -5.45 14.39
N VAL A 51 5.41 -4.77 13.58
CA VAL A 51 4.92 -4.16 12.37
C VAL A 51 5.08 -5.12 11.22
N THR A 52 4.05 -5.20 10.39
CA THR A 52 4.06 -6.06 9.22
C THR A 52 3.57 -5.27 8.03
N PHE A 53 4.13 -5.53 6.87
CA PHE A 53 3.73 -4.85 5.65
C PHE A 53 3.10 -5.88 4.71
N VAL A 54 1.99 -5.49 4.10
CA VAL A 54 1.30 -6.36 3.16
C VAL A 54 1.01 -5.58 1.90
N VAL A 55 0.86 -6.31 0.79
CA VAL A 55 0.50 -5.71 -0.48
C VAL A 55 -0.97 -5.99 -0.73
N LYS A 56 -1.69 -4.96 -1.12
CA LYS A 56 -3.09 -5.11 -1.41
C LYS A 56 -3.38 -4.50 -2.77
N GLU A 57 -4.17 -5.18 -3.55
CA GLU A 57 -4.55 -4.68 -4.84
C GLU A 57 -5.56 -3.57 -4.69
N THR A 58 -5.36 -2.49 -5.45
CA THR A 58 -6.28 -1.36 -5.39
C THR A 58 -7.12 -1.26 -6.63
N HIS A 59 -7.26 -2.37 -7.32
CA HIS A 59 -7.93 -2.38 -8.61
C HIS A 59 -9.35 -1.83 -8.49
N GLY A 60 -9.66 -0.87 -9.31
CA GLY A 60 -11.01 -0.35 -9.36
C GLY A 60 -11.43 0.46 -8.17
N CYS A 61 -10.53 0.70 -7.23
CA CYS A 61 -10.89 1.47 -6.06
C CYS A 61 -10.25 2.81 -6.09
N MET A 62 -10.96 3.79 -5.59
CA MET A 62 -10.37 5.08 -5.41
C MET A 62 -9.83 5.17 -4.01
N ILE A 63 -8.64 5.69 -3.91
CA ILE A 63 -8.05 5.92 -2.61
C ILE A 63 -8.57 7.26 -2.14
N GLU A 64 -9.39 7.20 -1.14
CA GLU A 64 -9.91 8.43 -0.62
C GLU A 64 -9.12 8.87 0.53
N THR A 65 -8.66 10.05 0.47
CA THR A 65 -7.86 10.53 1.55
C THR A 65 -8.59 11.58 2.24
N VAL A 66 -9.74 11.49 2.42
CA VAL A 66 -10.40 12.56 3.04
C VAL A 66 -10.03 12.88 4.36
#